data_5ea6060066e45a1cdf14f8d80fac8043
#
_entry.id   5ea6060066e45a1cdf14f8d80fac8043
#
_cell.length_a   1.000
_cell.length_b   1.000
_cell.length_c   1.000
_cell.angle_alpha   90.00
_cell.angle_beta   90.00
_cell.angle_gamma   90.00
#
_symmetry.space_group_name_H-M   'P 1'
#
loop_
_entity.id
_entity.type
_entity.pdbx_description
1 polymer ?
#
loop_
_entity_poly.entity_id
_entity_poly.type
_entity_poly.pdbx_seq_one_letter_code
_entity_poly.pdbx_strand_id
1 'polypeptide(L)'
;MNVQKNGDTVIFKGICNGNIKEIVQDYFDLNRNYEEIKEKLSQIDDNMKISIEYGQGIRILNQDLWEMIISYIISANNNIPRIKGIIERLSKTYGRKIDWNGEKYYTFPTPEELKDVTVEDYRKLGTGFRDIRLYETVHMVLDKKVDLEEMQNNPNTMEVREQLLTLSGVGPKVADCILLFSTLKRFEVFPIDVWVRRVMNELYIKNEDETKVNKKALEKLAQEKFGNLAGIAQQYLFYWKREA
;
A
#
# COMPACT_ATOMS: atom_id res chain seq x y z
N MET A 1 -7.84 -1.45 16.76
CA MET A 1 -8.92 -0.46 16.58
C MET A 1 -10.12 -1.14 15.94
N ASN A 2 -11.33 -0.84 16.40
CA ASN A 2 -12.59 -1.27 15.79
C ASN A 2 -13.26 -0.05 15.16
N VAL A 3 -13.75 -0.19 13.93
CA VAL A 3 -14.40 0.88 13.16
C VAL A 3 -15.81 0.44 12.84
N GLN A 4 -16.80 1.23 13.24
CA GLN A 4 -18.21 0.92 13.06
C GLN A 4 -18.93 2.11 12.42
N LYS A 5 -19.64 1.88 11.32
CA LYS A 5 -20.54 2.87 10.72
C LYS A 5 -21.89 2.84 11.44
N ASN A 6 -22.39 4.01 11.80
CA ASN A 6 -23.71 4.19 12.41
C ASN A 6 -24.39 5.39 11.74
N GLY A 7 -25.25 5.13 10.74
CA GLY A 7 -25.82 6.17 9.87
C GLY A 7 -24.70 6.95 9.17
N ASP A 8 -24.69 8.28 9.34
CA ASP A 8 -23.68 9.18 8.78
C ASP A 8 -22.44 9.37 9.66
N THR A 9 -22.40 8.67 10.80
CA THR A 9 -21.29 8.76 11.76
C THR A 9 -20.42 7.51 11.69
N VAL A 10 -19.11 7.69 11.85
CA VAL A 10 -18.17 6.59 12.01
C VAL A 10 -17.62 6.62 13.44
N ILE A 11 -17.78 5.50 14.14
CA ILE A 11 -17.34 5.34 15.52
C ILE A 11 -16.04 4.54 15.54
N PHE A 12 -15.01 5.10 16.18
CA PHE A 12 -13.73 4.44 16.39
C PHE A 12 -13.59 4.06 17.86
N LYS A 13 -13.25 2.80 18.11
CA LYS A 13 -12.96 2.27 19.45
C LYS A 13 -11.62 1.54 19.42
N GLY A 14 -10.77 1.76 20.41
CA GLY A 14 -9.47 1.10 20.45
C GLY A 14 -8.69 1.39 21.72
N ILE A 15 -7.55 0.72 21.84
CA ILE A 15 -6.51 1.01 22.83
C ILE A 15 -5.32 1.57 22.06
N CYS A 16 -4.77 2.68 22.52
CA CYS A 16 -3.57 3.27 21.95
C CYS A 16 -2.75 3.97 23.04
N ASN A 17 -1.46 4.14 22.76
CA ASN A 17 -0.60 5.02 23.53
C ASN A 17 -0.68 6.41 22.88
N GLY A 18 -1.46 7.32 23.45
CA GLY A 18 -1.61 8.68 22.95
C GLY A 18 -3.04 9.08 22.61
N ASN A 19 -3.19 10.11 21.78
CA ASN A 19 -4.48 10.66 21.41
C ASN A 19 -5.11 9.86 20.26
N ILE A 20 -6.16 9.10 20.57
CA ILE A 20 -6.87 8.29 19.57
C ILE A 20 -7.41 9.13 18.39
N LYS A 21 -7.79 10.38 18.63
CA LYS A 21 -8.30 11.26 17.57
C LYS A 21 -7.20 11.56 16.55
N GLU A 22 -6.01 11.88 17.00
CA GLU A 22 -4.86 12.16 16.13
C GLU A 22 -4.46 10.91 15.34
N ILE A 23 -4.39 9.75 16.00
CA ILE A 23 -4.09 8.47 15.34
C ILE A 23 -5.11 8.15 14.25
N VAL A 24 -6.40 8.36 14.52
CA VAL A 24 -7.47 8.14 13.54
C VAL A 24 -7.37 9.15 12.39
N GLN A 25 -7.16 10.41 12.69
CA GLN A 25 -7.02 11.46 11.67
C GLN A 25 -5.84 11.19 10.75
N ASP A 26 -4.71 10.78 11.32
CA ASP A 26 -3.53 10.44 10.54
C ASP A 26 -3.76 9.16 9.71
N TYR A 27 -4.13 8.05 10.33
CA TYR A 27 -4.29 6.76 9.64
C TYR A 27 -5.29 6.82 8.48
N PHE A 28 -6.43 7.52 8.64
CA PHE A 28 -7.45 7.67 7.60
C PHE A 28 -7.21 8.88 6.68
N ASP A 29 -6.08 9.57 6.83
CA ASP A 29 -5.71 10.77 6.05
C ASP A 29 -6.84 11.82 6.06
N LEU A 30 -7.46 12.06 7.24
CA LEU A 30 -8.65 12.91 7.35
C LEU A 30 -8.33 14.40 7.21
N ASN A 31 -7.09 14.79 7.42
CA ASN A 31 -6.65 16.20 7.30
C ASN A 31 -6.46 16.64 5.85
N ARG A 32 -6.42 15.69 4.90
CA ARG A 32 -6.28 16.00 3.47
C ARG A 32 -7.64 16.35 2.85
N ASN A 33 -7.64 17.40 2.06
CA ASN A 33 -8.82 17.83 1.31
C ASN A 33 -9.06 16.96 0.07
N TYR A 34 -9.76 15.83 0.24
CA TYR A 34 -10.09 14.94 -0.88
C TYR A 34 -11.16 15.53 -1.81
N GLU A 35 -11.95 16.52 -1.38
CA GLU A 35 -12.90 17.20 -2.26
C GLU A 35 -12.16 17.98 -3.35
N GLU A 36 -11.12 18.73 -2.98
CA GLU A 36 -10.28 19.44 -3.95
C GLU A 36 -9.58 18.47 -4.92
N ILE A 37 -9.11 17.32 -4.43
CA ILE A 37 -8.51 16.29 -5.27
C ILE A 37 -9.53 15.72 -6.27
N LYS A 38 -10.73 15.40 -5.80
CA LYS A 38 -11.83 14.89 -6.65
C LYS A 38 -12.23 15.91 -7.70
N GLU A 39 -12.36 17.18 -7.31
CA GLU A 39 -12.66 18.26 -8.24
C GLU A 39 -11.62 18.37 -9.36
N LYS A 40 -10.33 18.44 -9.01
CA LYS A 40 -9.23 18.50 -9.98
C LYS A 40 -9.22 17.30 -10.92
N LEU A 41 -9.38 16.09 -10.39
CA LEU A 41 -9.37 14.88 -11.20
C LEU A 41 -10.61 14.77 -12.09
N SER A 42 -11.80 15.16 -11.61
CA SER A 42 -13.06 15.10 -12.40
C SER A 42 -13.06 16.03 -13.62
N GLN A 43 -12.23 17.07 -13.61
CA GLN A 43 -12.08 18.01 -14.73
C GLN A 43 -11.19 17.48 -15.86
N ILE A 44 -10.47 16.36 -15.65
CA ILE A 44 -9.53 15.83 -16.64
C ILE A 44 -10.27 15.20 -17.82
N ASP A 45 -11.24 14.33 -17.56
CA ASP A 45 -12.10 13.70 -18.56
C ASP A 45 -13.32 12.99 -17.95
N ASP A 46 -14.21 12.50 -18.81
CA ASP A 46 -15.43 11.81 -18.40
C ASP A 46 -15.17 10.49 -17.66
N ASN A 47 -14.09 9.76 -17.98
CA ASN A 47 -13.74 8.53 -17.28
C ASN A 47 -13.39 8.82 -15.81
N MET A 48 -12.61 9.86 -15.57
CA MET A 48 -12.27 10.30 -14.22
C MET A 48 -13.52 10.78 -13.47
N LYS A 49 -14.39 11.58 -14.12
CA LYS A 49 -15.62 12.04 -13.51
C LYS A 49 -16.50 10.88 -13.06
N ILE A 50 -16.76 9.90 -13.93
CA ILE A 50 -17.58 8.72 -13.64
C ILE A 50 -16.93 7.89 -12.51
N SER A 51 -15.61 7.67 -12.55
CA SER A 51 -14.91 6.89 -11.54
C SER A 51 -14.97 7.53 -10.15
N ILE A 52 -14.92 8.86 -10.08
CA ILE A 52 -15.04 9.62 -8.83
C ILE A 52 -16.47 9.57 -8.30
N GLU A 53 -17.48 9.75 -9.17
CA GLU A 53 -18.89 9.61 -8.80
C GLU A 53 -19.18 8.22 -8.23
N TYR A 54 -18.57 7.18 -8.79
CA TYR A 54 -18.68 5.80 -8.29
C TYR A 54 -17.97 5.59 -6.96
N GLY A 55 -16.78 6.17 -6.78
CA GLY A 55 -15.86 5.96 -5.65
C GLY A 55 -15.82 7.10 -4.63
N GLN A 56 -16.91 7.84 -4.36
CA GLN A 56 -16.96 9.06 -3.55
C GLN A 56 -16.21 9.00 -2.20
N GLY A 57 -16.20 7.85 -1.53
CA GLY A 57 -15.60 7.68 -0.22
C GLY A 57 -14.17 7.17 -0.20
N ILE A 58 -13.52 7.01 -1.36
CA ILE A 58 -12.15 6.47 -1.42
C ILE A 58 -11.17 7.41 -0.73
N ARG A 59 -10.34 6.83 0.13
CA ARG A 59 -9.17 7.46 0.76
C ARG A 59 -8.01 6.49 0.76
N ILE A 60 -6.79 7.00 0.61
CA ILE A 60 -5.58 6.21 0.76
C ILE A 60 -5.16 6.27 2.22
N LEU A 61 -5.17 5.12 2.90
CA LEU A 61 -4.79 5.03 4.30
C LEU A 61 -3.29 5.31 4.50
N ASN A 62 -2.94 5.84 5.68
CA ASN A 62 -1.55 6.08 6.11
C ASN A 62 -1.02 4.83 6.83
N GLN A 63 -0.63 3.83 6.07
CA GLN A 63 -0.15 2.58 6.64
C GLN A 63 1.33 2.66 6.99
N ASP A 64 1.74 1.98 8.06
CA ASP A 64 3.14 1.92 8.48
C ASP A 64 4.07 1.45 7.36
N LEU A 65 5.21 2.12 7.18
CA LEU A 65 6.15 1.82 6.08
C LEU A 65 6.72 0.41 6.16
N TRP A 66 7.13 -0.01 7.37
CA TRP A 66 7.68 -1.35 7.57
C TRP A 66 6.64 -2.44 7.32
N GLU A 67 5.45 -2.27 7.87
CA GLU A 67 4.33 -3.20 7.65
C GLU A 67 4.01 -3.32 6.15
N MET A 68 4.03 -2.21 5.41
CA MET A 68 3.80 -2.23 3.96
C MET A 68 4.91 -2.95 3.20
N ILE A 69 6.18 -2.72 3.52
CA ILE A 69 7.31 -3.42 2.88
C ILE A 69 7.13 -4.95 3.03
N ILE A 70 6.97 -5.44 4.23
CA ILE A 70 6.84 -6.88 4.50
C ILE A 70 5.57 -7.46 3.87
N SER A 71 4.44 -6.75 4.01
CA SER A 71 3.15 -7.18 3.44
C SER A 71 3.19 -7.26 1.92
N TYR A 72 3.85 -6.32 1.24
CA TYR A 72 3.99 -6.36 -0.22
C TYR A 72 4.96 -7.43 -0.70
N ILE A 73 6.03 -7.73 0.04
CA ILE A 73 6.89 -8.90 -0.26
C ILE A 73 6.07 -10.19 -0.15
N ILE A 74 5.25 -10.33 0.91
CA ILE A 74 4.34 -11.47 1.09
C ILE A 74 3.30 -11.55 -0.04
N SER A 75 2.85 -10.42 -0.54
CA SER A 75 1.82 -10.33 -1.59
C SER A 75 2.29 -10.75 -2.99
N ALA A 76 3.59 -10.76 -3.26
CA ALA A 76 4.14 -11.06 -4.57
C ALA A 76 3.70 -12.45 -5.09
N ASN A 77 2.96 -12.49 -6.23
CA ASN A 77 2.40 -13.73 -6.80
C ASN A 77 1.61 -14.55 -5.77
N ASN A 78 0.67 -13.92 -5.07
CA ASN A 78 -0.11 -14.52 -4.00
C ASN A 78 -1.58 -14.07 -4.08
N ASN A 79 -2.47 -14.69 -3.31
CA ASN A 79 -3.87 -14.31 -3.20
C ASN A 79 -4.20 -13.72 -1.81
N ILE A 80 -5.23 -12.89 -1.76
CA ILE A 80 -5.60 -12.13 -0.56
C ILE A 80 -5.83 -13.02 0.68
N PRO A 81 -6.58 -14.14 0.63
CA PRO A 81 -6.77 -14.98 1.80
C PRO A 81 -5.44 -15.53 2.35
N ARG A 82 -4.54 -15.97 1.46
CA ARG A 82 -3.24 -16.50 1.87
C ARG A 82 -2.33 -15.40 2.43
N ILE A 83 -2.31 -14.21 1.82
CA ILE A 83 -1.57 -13.04 2.32
C ILE A 83 -2.00 -12.73 3.75
N LYS A 84 -3.31 -12.56 3.98
CA LYS A 84 -3.87 -12.29 5.32
C LYS A 84 -3.46 -13.37 6.32
N GLY A 85 -3.60 -14.64 5.96
CA GLY A 85 -3.23 -15.75 6.84
C GLY A 85 -1.74 -15.82 7.18
N ILE A 86 -0.84 -15.43 6.27
CA ILE A 86 0.61 -15.35 6.53
C ILE A 86 0.90 -14.20 7.49
N ILE A 87 0.36 -13.00 7.23
CA ILE A 87 0.54 -11.81 8.08
C ILE A 87 0.02 -12.09 9.49
N GLU A 88 -1.14 -12.71 9.62
CA GLU A 88 -1.72 -13.08 10.91
C GLU A 88 -0.82 -14.06 11.68
N ARG A 89 -0.30 -15.10 11.03
CA ARG A 89 0.65 -16.03 11.66
C ARG A 89 1.96 -15.35 12.04
N LEU A 90 2.50 -14.48 11.19
CA LEU A 90 3.70 -13.69 11.49
C LEU A 90 3.48 -12.84 12.76
N SER A 91 2.39 -12.07 12.81
CA SER A 91 2.05 -11.22 13.95
C SER A 91 1.80 -12.06 15.22
N LYS A 92 1.08 -13.16 15.11
CA LYS A 92 0.79 -14.03 16.25
C LYS A 92 2.04 -14.73 16.81
N THR A 93 3.02 -15.02 15.98
CA THR A 93 4.24 -15.74 16.38
C THR A 93 5.30 -14.80 16.95
N TYR A 94 5.46 -13.61 16.37
CA TYR A 94 6.58 -12.71 16.69
C TYR A 94 6.16 -11.34 17.19
N GLY A 95 4.89 -10.94 17.00
CA GLY A 95 4.38 -9.67 17.52
C GLY A 95 3.99 -9.75 18.99
N ARG A 96 3.83 -8.57 19.58
CA ARG A 96 3.42 -8.43 20.99
C ARG A 96 1.93 -8.66 21.15
N LYS A 97 1.54 -9.46 22.15
CA LYS A 97 0.15 -9.72 22.48
C LYS A 97 -0.51 -8.48 23.09
N ILE A 98 -1.72 -8.20 22.65
CA ILE A 98 -2.60 -7.16 23.18
C ILE A 98 -3.94 -7.81 23.56
N ASP A 99 -4.36 -7.70 24.83
CA ASP A 99 -5.68 -8.13 25.26
C ASP A 99 -6.64 -6.92 25.22
N TRP A 100 -7.75 -7.05 24.46
CA TRP A 100 -8.76 -6.00 24.35
C TRP A 100 -10.17 -6.59 24.19
N ASN A 101 -11.11 -6.14 25.02
CA ASN A 101 -12.50 -6.63 25.05
C ASN A 101 -12.64 -8.16 25.17
N GLY A 102 -11.72 -8.81 25.91
CA GLY A 102 -11.73 -10.27 26.08
C GLY A 102 -11.11 -11.05 24.91
N GLU A 103 -10.71 -10.37 23.85
CA GLU A 103 -10.08 -10.95 22.68
C GLU A 103 -8.56 -10.68 22.67
N LYS A 104 -7.83 -11.55 21.98
CA LYS A 104 -6.36 -11.46 21.84
C LYS A 104 -6.00 -10.94 20.46
N TYR A 105 -5.25 -9.86 20.44
CA TYR A 105 -4.67 -9.26 19.22
C TYR A 105 -3.15 -9.34 19.30
N TYR A 106 -2.49 -9.14 18.19
CA TYR A 106 -1.03 -9.14 18.09
C TYR A 106 -0.58 -7.97 17.23
N THR A 107 0.47 -7.28 17.65
CA THR A 107 1.08 -6.24 16.84
C THR A 107 1.75 -6.85 15.61
N PHE A 108 1.93 -6.07 14.56
CA PHE A 108 2.88 -6.44 13.53
C PHE A 108 4.29 -6.40 14.13
N PRO A 109 5.16 -7.41 13.89
CA PRO A 109 6.48 -7.46 14.51
C PRO A 109 7.43 -6.42 13.90
N THR A 110 8.21 -5.76 14.76
CA THR A 110 9.28 -4.83 14.36
C THR A 110 10.48 -5.57 13.75
N PRO A 111 11.40 -4.88 13.05
CA PRO A 111 12.65 -5.50 12.60
C PRO A 111 13.41 -6.19 13.74
N GLU A 112 13.48 -5.56 14.91
CA GLU A 112 14.18 -6.09 16.09
C GLU A 112 13.52 -7.37 16.62
N GLU A 113 12.19 -7.45 16.59
CA GLU A 113 11.46 -8.66 16.99
C GLU A 113 11.66 -9.82 16.00
N LEU A 114 12.11 -9.51 14.78
CA LEU A 114 12.40 -10.49 13.72
C LEU A 114 13.89 -10.84 13.56
N LYS A 115 14.80 -10.24 14.34
CA LYS A 115 16.26 -10.35 14.15
C LYS A 115 16.81 -11.79 14.18
N ASP A 116 16.21 -12.65 15.00
CA ASP A 116 16.65 -14.03 15.20
C ASP A 116 15.80 -15.04 14.40
N VAL A 117 14.86 -14.56 13.57
CA VAL A 117 13.97 -15.42 12.78
C VAL A 117 14.72 -15.94 11.57
N THR A 118 14.79 -17.27 11.45
CA THR A 118 15.52 -17.93 10.36
C THR A 118 14.66 -18.05 9.08
N VAL A 119 15.31 -18.31 7.95
CA VAL A 119 14.62 -18.63 6.68
C VAL A 119 13.62 -19.78 6.86
N GLU A 120 14.02 -20.82 7.61
CA GLU A 120 13.17 -21.99 7.89
C GLU A 120 11.92 -21.59 8.70
N ASP A 121 12.05 -20.66 9.64
CA ASP A 121 10.89 -20.18 10.42
C ASP A 121 9.93 -19.40 9.56
N TYR A 122 10.40 -18.53 8.65
CA TYR A 122 9.53 -17.90 7.65
C TYR A 122 8.81 -18.95 6.79
N ARG A 123 9.51 -20.00 6.37
CA ARG A 123 8.91 -21.10 5.58
C ARG A 123 7.77 -21.80 6.33
N LYS A 124 7.93 -22.06 7.64
CA LYS A 124 6.88 -22.63 8.51
C LYS A 124 5.64 -21.75 8.60
N LEU A 125 5.77 -20.42 8.46
CA LEU A 125 4.63 -19.51 8.37
C LEU A 125 3.86 -19.60 7.03
N GLY A 126 4.36 -20.39 6.06
CA GLY A 126 3.72 -20.59 4.77
C GLY A 126 4.08 -19.53 3.72
N THR A 127 5.19 -18.80 3.92
CA THR A 127 5.65 -17.75 2.99
C THR A 127 6.11 -18.31 1.64
N GLY A 128 6.45 -19.62 1.57
CA GLY A 128 6.97 -20.26 0.37
C GLY A 128 8.29 -19.61 -0.07
N PHE A 129 8.50 -19.38 -1.35
CA PHE A 129 9.72 -18.82 -1.93
C PHE A 129 10.05 -17.38 -1.49
N ARG A 130 9.23 -16.77 -0.62
CA ARG A 130 9.43 -15.42 -0.08
C ARG A 130 10.22 -15.45 1.22
N ASP A 131 10.47 -16.63 1.78
CA ASP A 131 11.19 -16.84 3.04
C ASP A 131 12.56 -16.16 3.07
N ILE A 132 13.41 -16.43 2.06
CA ILE A 132 14.73 -15.79 1.91
C ILE A 132 14.58 -14.28 1.75
N ARG A 133 13.61 -13.81 0.96
CA ARG A 133 13.41 -12.37 0.72
C ARG A 133 13.06 -11.62 1.99
N LEU A 134 12.20 -12.20 2.83
CA LEU A 134 11.83 -11.63 4.12
C LEU A 134 13.03 -11.56 5.05
N TYR A 135 13.79 -12.67 5.15
CA TYR A 135 15.01 -12.73 5.94
C TYR A 135 16.01 -11.66 5.53
N GLU A 136 16.33 -11.58 4.23
CA GLU A 136 17.27 -10.59 3.70
C GLU A 136 16.82 -9.16 3.95
N THR A 137 15.52 -8.86 3.72
CA THR A 137 14.96 -7.52 3.93
C THR A 137 15.03 -7.10 5.40
N VAL A 138 14.70 -7.99 6.34
CA VAL A 138 14.83 -7.72 7.78
C VAL A 138 16.29 -7.36 8.14
N HIS A 139 17.26 -8.14 7.67
CA HIS A 139 18.67 -7.90 7.96
C HIS A 139 19.21 -6.63 7.27
N MET A 140 18.73 -6.29 6.07
CA MET A 140 19.09 -5.02 5.42
C MET A 140 18.67 -3.81 6.24
N VAL A 141 17.48 -3.86 6.87
CA VAL A 141 17.01 -2.79 7.76
C VAL A 141 17.77 -2.77 9.08
N LEU A 142 17.99 -3.93 9.72
CA LEU A 142 18.75 -4.05 10.96
C LEU A 142 20.21 -3.59 10.81
N ASP A 143 20.85 -3.93 9.70
CA ASP A 143 22.23 -3.52 9.35
C ASP A 143 22.32 -2.05 8.89
N LYS A 144 21.19 -1.31 8.86
CA LYS A 144 21.10 0.05 8.32
C LYS A 144 21.62 0.21 6.89
N LYS A 145 21.55 -0.85 6.09
CA LYS A 145 21.76 -0.76 4.63
C LYS A 145 20.60 -0.04 3.95
N VAL A 146 19.42 -0.12 4.57
CA VAL A 146 18.22 0.63 4.23
C VAL A 146 17.71 1.25 5.53
N ASP A 147 17.63 2.58 5.56
CA ASP A 147 17.15 3.34 6.72
C ASP A 147 15.72 3.83 6.47
N LEU A 148 14.77 3.27 7.22
CA LEU A 148 13.35 3.60 7.05
C LEU A 148 13.03 5.03 7.51
N GLU A 149 13.76 5.56 8.48
CA GLU A 149 13.59 6.93 8.95
C GLU A 149 14.12 7.92 7.91
N GLU A 150 15.27 7.65 7.31
CA GLU A 150 15.79 8.44 6.19
C GLU A 150 14.80 8.45 5.02
N MET A 151 14.24 7.30 4.64
CA MET A 151 13.22 7.22 3.59
C MET A 151 12.00 8.09 3.88
N GLN A 152 11.51 8.10 5.11
CA GLN A 152 10.35 8.90 5.52
C GLN A 152 10.63 10.41 5.43
N ASN A 153 11.85 10.81 5.74
CA ASN A 153 12.27 12.21 5.75
C ASN A 153 12.78 12.70 4.38
N ASN A 154 13.09 11.80 3.44
CA ASN A 154 13.59 12.18 2.12
C ASN A 154 12.43 12.63 1.22
N PRO A 155 12.40 13.90 0.76
CA PRO A 155 11.34 14.40 -0.12
C PRO A 155 11.45 13.90 -1.57
N ASN A 156 12.59 13.32 -1.98
CA ASN A 156 12.83 12.87 -3.34
C ASN A 156 12.28 11.47 -3.57
N THR A 157 11.14 11.37 -4.21
CA THR A 157 10.46 10.11 -4.51
C THR A 157 11.33 9.13 -5.31
N MET A 158 12.14 9.61 -6.24
CA MET A 158 12.98 8.73 -7.06
C MET A 158 14.09 8.09 -6.23
N GLU A 159 14.74 8.85 -5.35
CA GLU A 159 15.77 8.30 -4.44
C GLU A 159 15.17 7.27 -3.48
N VAL A 160 14.02 7.58 -2.88
CA VAL A 160 13.32 6.60 -2.01
C VAL A 160 12.90 5.36 -2.79
N ARG A 161 12.46 5.53 -4.04
CA ARG A 161 12.13 4.41 -4.92
C ARG A 161 13.33 3.53 -5.23
N GLU A 162 14.49 4.12 -5.50
CA GLU A 162 15.74 3.39 -5.73
C GLU A 162 16.16 2.62 -4.48
N GLN A 163 16.06 3.21 -3.31
CA GLN A 163 16.32 2.51 -2.04
C GLN A 163 15.36 1.32 -1.85
N LEU A 164 14.06 1.49 -2.10
CA LEU A 164 13.08 0.40 -2.04
C LEU A 164 13.41 -0.74 -3.00
N LEU A 165 13.90 -0.43 -4.20
CA LEU A 165 14.29 -1.42 -5.21
C LEU A 165 15.52 -2.26 -4.81
N THR A 166 16.32 -1.83 -3.83
CA THR A 166 17.42 -2.64 -3.29
C THR A 166 16.93 -3.77 -2.39
N LEU A 167 15.72 -3.67 -1.83
CA LEU A 167 15.14 -4.67 -0.95
C LEU A 167 14.82 -5.97 -1.69
N SER A 168 15.17 -7.09 -1.09
CA SER A 168 14.92 -8.41 -1.69
C SER A 168 13.42 -8.66 -1.87
N GLY A 169 13.01 -8.91 -3.11
CA GLY A 169 11.60 -9.13 -3.44
C GLY A 169 10.78 -7.89 -3.75
N VAL A 170 11.39 -6.71 -3.73
CA VAL A 170 10.77 -5.44 -4.11
C VAL A 170 11.13 -5.10 -5.56
N GLY A 171 10.20 -5.35 -6.48
CA GLY A 171 10.31 -4.90 -7.88
C GLY A 171 9.61 -3.55 -8.10
N PRO A 172 9.67 -2.99 -9.32
CA PRO A 172 9.12 -1.66 -9.61
C PRO A 172 7.66 -1.47 -9.18
N LYS A 173 6.78 -2.42 -9.47
CA LYS A 173 5.35 -2.34 -9.06
C LYS A 173 5.20 -2.34 -7.54
N VAL A 174 5.99 -3.15 -6.84
CA VAL A 174 5.93 -3.25 -5.37
C VAL A 174 6.45 -1.97 -4.74
N ALA A 175 7.57 -1.41 -5.25
CA ALA A 175 8.09 -0.12 -4.80
C ALA A 175 7.04 0.99 -4.94
N ASP A 176 6.39 1.08 -6.11
CA ASP A 176 5.35 2.09 -6.37
C ASP A 176 4.13 1.89 -5.44
N CYS A 177 3.75 0.65 -5.12
CA CYS A 177 2.70 0.38 -4.13
C CYS A 177 3.10 0.82 -2.72
N ILE A 178 4.33 0.54 -2.28
CA ILE A 178 4.84 0.96 -0.98
C ILE A 178 4.85 2.50 -0.90
N LEU A 179 5.34 3.18 -1.92
CA LEU A 179 5.36 4.64 -2.03
C LEU A 179 3.96 5.25 -1.90
N LEU A 180 2.97 4.63 -2.54
CA LEU A 180 1.59 5.13 -2.57
C LEU A 180 0.84 4.86 -1.26
N PHE A 181 0.94 3.64 -0.71
CA PHE A 181 0.05 3.15 0.35
C PHE A 181 0.64 3.21 1.76
N SER A 182 1.92 3.55 1.90
CA SER A 182 2.55 3.76 3.21
C SER A 182 2.47 5.21 3.68
N THR A 183 3.09 5.48 4.82
CA THR A 183 3.32 6.83 5.35
C THR A 183 4.13 7.74 4.42
N LEU A 184 4.76 7.19 3.37
CA LEU A 184 5.47 7.98 2.35
C LEU A 184 4.55 8.85 1.50
N LYS A 185 3.31 8.40 1.21
CA LYS A 185 2.27 9.18 0.50
C LYS A 185 2.73 9.82 -0.81
N ARG A 186 3.44 9.08 -1.65
CA ARG A 186 3.88 9.56 -2.97
C ARG A 186 2.76 9.34 -3.99
N PHE A 187 1.92 10.35 -4.18
CA PHE A 187 0.73 10.24 -5.05
C PHE A 187 1.04 10.37 -6.54
N GLU A 188 2.23 10.82 -6.88
CA GLU A 188 2.74 10.90 -8.26
C GLU A 188 3.10 9.54 -8.85
N VAL A 189 3.30 8.49 -8.05
CA VAL A 189 3.58 7.15 -8.57
C VAL A 189 2.33 6.49 -9.14
N PHE A 190 2.53 5.58 -10.09
CA PHE A 190 1.44 4.87 -10.76
C PHE A 190 1.73 3.36 -10.79
N PRO A 191 1.40 2.62 -9.72
CA PRO A 191 1.66 1.18 -9.66
C PRO A 191 0.92 0.41 -10.76
N ILE A 192 1.64 -0.18 -11.72
CA ILE A 192 1.03 -0.88 -12.85
C ILE A 192 1.10 -2.39 -12.64
N ASP A 193 -0.06 -2.99 -12.40
CA ASP A 193 -0.29 -4.42 -12.47
C ASP A 193 -1.06 -4.80 -13.75
N VAL A 194 -1.45 -6.08 -13.88
CA VAL A 194 -2.19 -6.58 -15.03
C VAL A 194 -3.56 -5.89 -15.15
N TRP A 195 -4.25 -5.66 -14.02
CA TRP A 195 -5.55 -5.01 -14.02
C TRP A 195 -5.47 -3.54 -14.40
N VAL A 196 -4.55 -2.80 -13.81
CA VAL A 196 -4.32 -1.39 -14.14
C VAL A 196 -3.96 -1.23 -15.62
N ARG A 197 -3.13 -2.13 -16.16
CA ARG A 197 -2.81 -2.13 -17.60
C ARG A 197 -4.06 -2.32 -18.46
N ARG A 198 -4.95 -3.26 -18.11
CA ARG A 198 -6.23 -3.49 -18.80
C ARG A 198 -7.12 -2.27 -18.75
N VAL A 199 -7.32 -1.71 -17.58
CA VAL A 199 -8.16 -0.51 -17.39
C VAL A 199 -7.62 0.65 -18.21
N MET A 200 -6.33 0.91 -18.15
CA MET A 200 -5.71 2.00 -18.91
C MET A 200 -5.77 1.76 -20.42
N ASN A 201 -5.64 0.49 -20.85
CA ASN A 201 -5.80 0.16 -22.26
C ASN A 201 -7.24 0.38 -22.72
N GLU A 202 -8.21 -0.11 -21.97
CA GLU A 202 -9.64 0.02 -22.28
C GLU A 202 -10.07 1.50 -22.37
N LEU A 203 -9.64 2.32 -21.42
CA LEU A 203 -10.13 3.68 -21.30
C LEU A 203 -9.36 4.68 -22.19
N TYR A 204 -8.05 4.48 -22.37
CA TYR A 204 -7.20 5.52 -22.94
C TYR A 204 -6.36 5.10 -24.14
N ILE A 205 -5.79 3.88 -24.19
CA ILE A 205 -4.87 3.48 -25.25
C ILE A 205 -5.60 2.83 -26.41
N LYS A 206 -6.58 1.95 -26.09
CA LYS A 206 -7.43 1.22 -27.05
C LYS A 206 -6.63 0.36 -28.04
N ASN A 207 -5.54 -0.28 -27.57
CA ASN A 207 -4.79 -1.24 -28.36
C ASN A 207 -5.57 -2.56 -28.44
N GLU A 208 -5.63 -3.17 -29.61
CA GLU A 208 -6.32 -4.46 -29.81
C GLU A 208 -5.72 -5.60 -28.96
N ASP A 209 -4.41 -5.54 -28.71
CA ASP A 209 -3.70 -6.48 -27.83
C ASP A 209 -3.15 -5.76 -26.60
N GLU A 210 -3.86 -5.88 -25.47
CA GLU A 210 -3.48 -5.26 -24.20
C GLU A 210 -2.11 -5.72 -23.68
N THR A 211 -1.65 -6.92 -24.08
CA THR A 211 -0.36 -7.46 -23.64
C THR A 211 0.83 -6.73 -24.27
N LYS A 212 0.62 -6.08 -25.40
CA LYS A 212 1.63 -5.28 -26.12
C LYS A 212 1.74 -3.84 -25.61
N VAL A 213 0.85 -3.43 -24.71
CA VAL A 213 0.92 -2.09 -24.12
C VAL A 213 2.18 -1.94 -23.28
N ASN A 214 3.07 -1.06 -23.70
CA ASN A 214 4.35 -0.83 -23.05
C ASN A 214 4.16 -0.13 -21.69
N LYS A 215 4.75 -0.69 -20.63
CA LYS A 215 4.66 -0.16 -19.27
C LYS A 215 5.14 1.30 -19.19
N LYS A 216 6.27 1.63 -19.85
CA LYS A 216 6.81 3.02 -19.88
C LYS A 216 5.86 4.00 -20.56
N ALA A 217 5.15 3.55 -21.61
CA ALA A 217 4.15 4.38 -22.26
C ALA A 217 2.95 4.65 -21.35
N LEU A 218 2.55 3.66 -20.53
CA LEU A 218 1.51 3.83 -19.51
C LEU A 218 1.94 4.78 -18.39
N GLU A 219 3.15 4.63 -17.87
CA GLU A 219 3.72 5.52 -16.86
C GLU A 219 3.75 6.97 -17.36
N LYS A 220 4.23 7.16 -18.60
CA LYS A 220 4.26 8.49 -19.25
C LYS A 220 2.85 9.07 -19.41
N LEU A 221 1.91 8.28 -19.93
CA LEU A 221 0.52 8.70 -20.10
C LEU A 221 -0.12 9.09 -18.75
N ALA A 222 0.09 8.28 -17.72
CA ALA A 222 -0.44 8.56 -16.38
C ALA A 222 0.15 9.85 -15.81
N GLN A 223 1.45 10.08 -15.99
CA GLN A 223 2.13 11.29 -15.54
C GLN A 223 1.64 12.53 -16.32
N GLU A 224 1.52 12.44 -17.63
CA GLU A 224 1.02 13.54 -18.47
C GLU A 224 -0.44 13.90 -18.16
N LYS A 225 -1.26 12.89 -17.86
CA LYS A 225 -2.70 13.05 -17.67
C LYS A 225 -3.07 13.44 -16.23
N PHE A 226 -2.47 12.80 -15.24
CA PHE A 226 -2.86 12.91 -13.83
C PHE A 226 -1.81 13.61 -12.95
N GLY A 227 -0.59 13.78 -13.46
CA GLY A 227 0.51 14.49 -12.76
C GLY A 227 0.74 13.95 -11.35
N ASN A 228 0.83 14.85 -10.39
CA ASN A 228 1.09 14.52 -8.98
C ASN A 228 -0.07 13.78 -8.27
N LEU A 229 -1.18 13.52 -8.96
CA LEU A 229 -2.32 12.77 -8.44
C LEU A 229 -2.52 11.41 -9.11
N ALA A 230 -1.52 10.96 -9.89
CA ALA A 230 -1.61 9.74 -10.69
C ALA A 230 -1.99 8.50 -9.88
N GLY A 231 -1.42 8.30 -8.70
CA GLY A 231 -1.75 7.18 -7.82
C GLY A 231 -3.17 7.24 -7.24
N ILE A 232 -3.68 8.44 -6.96
CA ILE A 232 -5.07 8.60 -6.52
C ILE A 232 -6.02 8.36 -7.69
N ALA A 233 -5.74 8.93 -8.87
CA ALA A 233 -6.52 8.69 -10.09
C ALA A 233 -6.62 7.19 -10.40
N GLN A 234 -5.49 6.47 -10.29
CA GLN A 234 -5.46 5.03 -10.45
C GLN A 234 -6.44 4.30 -9.53
N GLN A 235 -6.53 4.70 -8.26
CA GLN A 235 -7.43 4.04 -7.30
C GLN A 235 -8.90 4.23 -7.66
N TYR A 236 -9.31 5.41 -8.11
CA TYR A 236 -10.67 5.65 -8.59
C TYR A 236 -10.99 4.82 -9.84
N LEU A 237 -10.12 4.85 -10.85
CA LEU A 237 -10.30 4.08 -12.09
C LEU A 237 -10.34 2.58 -11.82
N PHE A 238 -9.42 2.09 -10.97
CA PHE A 238 -9.35 0.68 -10.60
C PHE A 238 -10.59 0.21 -9.85
N TYR A 239 -11.05 0.97 -8.85
CA TYR A 239 -12.23 0.64 -8.06
C TYR A 239 -13.48 0.60 -8.92
N TRP A 240 -13.69 1.64 -9.74
CA TRP A 240 -14.81 1.68 -10.67
C TRP A 240 -14.84 0.47 -11.61
N LYS A 241 -13.76 0.18 -12.29
CA LYS A 241 -13.73 -0.92 -13.29
C LYS A 241 -13.73 -2.31 -12.69
N ARG A 242 -13.44 -2.44 -11.41
CA ARG A 242 -13.47 -3.72 -10.71
C ARG A 242 -14.84 -4.05 -10.13
N GLU A 243 -15.60 -3.04 -9.68
CA GLU A 243 -16.83 -3.23 -8.90
C GLU A 243 -18.10 -2.89 -9.74
N ALA A 244 -17.95 -2.19 -10.90
CA ALA A 244 -19.01 -1.93 -11.86
C ALA A 244 -19.17 -3.10 -12.84
#